data_138403de01f451a6403b3b5cf524bb12
#
_entry.id   138403de01f451a6403b3b5cf524bb12
#
_cell.length_a   1.000
_cell.length_b   1.000
_cell.length_c   1.000
_cell.angle_alpha   90.00
_cell.angle_beta   90.00
_cell.angle_gamma   90.00
#
_symmetry.space_group_name_H-M   'P 1'
#
loop_
_entity.id
_entity.type
_entity.pdbx_description
1 polymer ?
#
loop_
_entity_poly.entity_id
_entity_poly.type
_entity_poly.pdbx_seq_one_letter_code
_entity_poly.pdbx_strand_id
1 'polypeptide(L)'
;SVQSLVRRLDRFRPDDFRLIICDEAHHAAARTYRAIFDYFRPEKLIGFTATPNRGDKVRLDTVFQDIIFQRDLRWGIQNGYLCDIHCRRVNIGFDLSAVHTRHGDYAPGELDEAMEGTADAIAQAYREMAVGATLIFAVSVHQAEEIARRISGAVVVTANTKDRASIIQAFTAGEIPCIVNCMVFTEGTDIPRVETVIVARPTQSETLYAQMVGRGLRLYPGKER
;
A
#
# COMPACT_ATOMS: atom_id res chain seq x y z
N SER A 1 5.33 17.55 1.74
CA SER A 1 5.52 16.33 2.54
C SER A 1 5.91 16.67 3.97
N VAL A 2 5.67 15.77 4.90
CA VAL A 2 6.03 15.90 6.33
C VAL A 2 7.50 16.23 6.50
N GLN A 3 8.38 15.53 5.78
CA GLN A 3 9.83 15.75 5.81
C GLN A 3 10.24 17.15 5.32
N SER A 4 9.51 17.68 4.34
CA SER A 4 9.75 19.05 3.85
C SER A 4 9.27 20.10 4.85
N LEU A 5 8.13 19.86 5.52
CA LEU A 5 7.55 20.78 6.48
C LEU A 5 8.42 20.91 7.74
N VAL A 6 8.89 19.79 8.31
CA VAL A 6 9.76 19.79 9.49
C VAL A 6 11.01 20.66 9.29
N ARG A 7 11.57 20.69 8.07
CA ARG A 7 12.76 21.50 7.73
C ARG A 7 12.48 22.99 7.49
N ARG A 8 11.19 23.39 7.54
CA ARG A 8 10.73 24.73 7.19
C ARG A 8 9.74 25.29 8.19
N LEU A 9 9.71 24.77 9.41
CA LEU A 9 8.81 25.24 10.47
C LEU A 9 9.01 26.73 10.77
N ASP A 10 10.25 27.21 10.67
CA ASP A 10 10.64 28.60 10.82
C ASP A 10 9.96 29.58 9.85
N ARG A 11 9.37 29.09 8.78
CA ARG A 11 8.60 29.89 7.80
C ARG A 11 7.16 30.13 8.21
N PHE A 12 6.71 29.54 9.29
CA PHE A 12 5.34 29.59 9.78
C PHE A 12 5.34 30.06 11.23
N ARG A 13 4.26 30.67 11.65
CA ARG A 13 4.02 30.99 13.05
C ARG A 13 3.41 29.77 13.75
N PRO A 14 3.66 29.56 15.04
CA PRO A 14 3.06 28.44 15.79
C PRO A 14 1.53 28.46 15.83
N ASP A 15 0.91 29.62 15.66
CA ASP A 15 -0.54 29.86 15.70
C ASP A 15 -1.21 29.91 14.32
N ASP A 16 -0.46 29.67 13.23
CA ASP A 16 -1.02 29.76 11.87
C ASP A 16 -2.10 28.68 11.60
N PHE A 17 -2.04 27.52 12.29
CA PHE A 17 -2.96 26.41 12.05
C PHE A 17 -3.68 25.99 13.33
N ARG A 18 -4.98 26.26 13.41
CA ARG A 18 -5.85 25.84 14.53
C ARG A 18 -6.33 24.40 14.39
N LEU A 19 -6.38 23.90 13.15
CA LEU A 19 -6.74 22.51 12.81
C LEU A 19 -5.64 21.90 11.99
N ILE A 20 -5.18 20.73 12.40
CA ILE A 20 -4.29 19.86 11.59
C ILE A 20 -5.03 18.57 11.27
N ILE A 21 -5.06 18.21 9.99
CA ILE A 21 -5.57 16.94 9.50
C ILE A 21 -4.36 16.09 9.08
N CYS A 22 -4.21 14.94 9.72
CA CYS A 22 -3.13 13.99 9.46
C CYS A 22 -3.69 12.78 8.69
N ASP A 23 -3.36 12.69 7.42
CA ASP A 23 -3.61 11.48 6.63
C ASP A 23 -2.54 10.43 6.94
N GLU A 24 -2.86 9.15 6.77
CA GLU A 24 -2.05 7.99 7.19
C GLU A 24 -1.58 8.14 8.64
N ALA A 25 -2.52 8.44 9.53
CA ALA A 25 -2.26 8.79 10.93
C ALA A 25 -1.54 7.69 11.72
N HIS A 26 -1.45 6.47 11.20
CA HIS A 26 -0.62 5.43 11.78
C HIS A 26 0.88 5.83 11.84
N HIS A 27 1.33 6.82 11.05
CA HIS A 27 2.65 7.40 11.15
C HIS A 27 2.78 8.52 12.19
N ALA A 28 1.68 9.01 12.77
CA ALA A 28 1.65 10.21 13.62
C ALA A 28 2.54 10.12 14.87
N ALA A 29 2.80 8.93 15.37
CA ALA A 29 3.69 8.71 16.51
C ALA A 29 5.18 8.87 16.18
N ALA A 30 5.56 8.97 14.90
CA ALA A 30 6.94 9.17 14.50
C ALA A 30 7.45 10.57 14.90
N ARG A 31 8.73 10.67 15.21
CA ARG A 31 9.39 11.90 15.70
C ARG A 31 9.15 13.13 14.80
N THR A 32 9.11 12.93 13.48
CA THR A 32 8.87 14.01 12.50
C THR A 32 7.48 14.59 12.59
N TYR A 33 6.45 13.75 12.79
CA TYR A 33 5.07 14.18 12.96
C TYR A 33 4.89 14.91 14.29
N ARG A 34 5.41 14.34 15.38
CA ARG A 34 5.37 14.98 16.71
C ARG A 34 6.00 16.37 16.70
N ALA A 35 7.16 16.54 16.05
CA ALA A 35 7.80 17.85 15.94
C ALA A 35 6.89 18.89 15.28
N ILE A 36 6.04 18.50 14.31
CA ILE A 36 5.08 19.41 13.69
C ILE A 36 3.94 19.74 14.65
N PHE A 37 3.38 18.73 15.33
CA PHE A 37 2.26 18.92 16.25
C PHE A 37 2.66 19.76 17.46
N ASP A 38 3.84 19.54 17.99
CA ASP A 38 4.41 20.30 19.11
C ASP A 38 4.72 21.75 18.73
N TYR A 39 5.14 22.00 17.49
CA TYR A 39 5.41 23.33 17.00
C TYR A 39 4.14 24.16 16.85
N PHE A 40 3.15 23.65 16.12
CA PHE A 40 1.92 24.40 15.80
C PHE A 40 0.90 24.42 16.94
N ARG A 41 0.91 23.42 17.84
CA ARG A 41 -0.02 23.32 18.98
C ARG A 41 -1.48 23.55 18.57
N PRO A 42 -2.01 22.77 17.59
CA PRO A 42 -3.34 23.02 17.06
C PRO A 42 -4.40 22.82 18.13
N GLU A 43 -5.51 23.56 18.04
CA GLU A 43 -6.68 23.35 18.91
C GLU A 43 -7.31 21.98 18.66
N LYS A 44 -7.24 21.51 17.39
CA LYS A 44 -7.77 20.20 16.97
C LYS A 44 -6.78 19.49 16.07
N LEU A 45 -6.53 18.23 16.39
CA LEU A 45 -5.74 17.31 15.59
C LEU A 45 -6.64 16.12 15.21
N ILE A 46 -6.88 15.92 13.91
CA ILE A 46 -7.69 14.82 13.37
C ILE A 46 -6.79 13.89 12.56
N GLY A 47 -6.82 12.60 12.84
CA GLY A 47 -6.10 11.58 12.11
C GLY A 47 -7.03 10.69 11.30
N PHE A 48 -6.66 10.41 10.04
CA PHE A 48 -7.30 9.39 9.21
C PHE A 48 -6.31 8.24 8.97
N THR A 49 -6.75 7.02 9.17
CA THR A 49 -5.97 5.82 8.87
C THR A 49 -6.87 4.63 8.59
N ALA A 50 -6.48 3.79 7.65
CA ALA A 50 -7.14 2.51 7.42
C ALA A 50 -6.78 1.45 8.49
N THR A 51 -5.67 1.65 9.20
CA THR A 51 -5.11 0.70 10.17
C THR A 51 -4.71 1.41 11.45
N PRO A 52 -5.63 1.56 12.42
CA PRO A 52 -5.34 2.25 13.69
C PRO A 52 -4.36 1.46 14.58
N ASN A 53 -4.26 0.14 14.40
CA ASN A 53 -3.36 -0.72 15.16
C ASN A 53 -2.06 -0.93 14.37
N ARG A 54 -0.94 -0.40 14.87
CA ARG A 54 0.38 -0.63 14.30
C ARG A 54 1.03 -1.89 14.87
N GLY A 55 1.61 -2.72 13.99
CA GLY A 55 2.35 -3.91 14.38
C GLY A 55 3.66 -3.62 15.14
N ASP A 56 4.18 -2.39 15.09
CA ASP A 56 5.41 -1.97 15.77
C ASP A 56 5.21 -1.53 17.24
N LYS A 57 4.02 -1.74 17.80
CA LYS A 57 3.64 -1.40 19.18
C LYS A 57 3.73 0.09 19.55
N VAL A 58 3.95 0.98 18.59
CA VAL A 58 3.91 2.42 18.84
C VAL A 58 2.45 2.87 18.90
N ARG A 59 2.03 3.28 20.09
CA ARG A 59 0.64 3.56 20.40
C ARG A 59 0.20 4.92 19.88
N LEU A 60 -0.88 4.95 19.10
CA LEU A 60 -1.48 6.19 18.59
C LEU A 60 -2.15 7.01 19.70
N ASP A 61 -2.52 6.39 20.82
CA ASP A 61 -3.05 7.07 22.01
C ASP A 61 -2.05 8.03 22.69
N THR A 62 -0.77 7.99 22.28
CA THR A 62 0.20 9.01 22.67
C THR A 62 0.07 10.31 21.87
N VAL A 63 -0.74 10.32 20.80
CA VAL A 63 -0.95 11.47 19.91
C VAL A 63 -2.42 11.85 19.83
N PHE A 64 -3.32 10.86 19.70
CA PHE A 64 -4.76 11.07 19.59
C PHE A 64 -5.46 10.60 20.88
N GLN A 65 -6.48 11.31 21.31
CA GLN A 65 -7.19 11.04 22.55
C GLN A 65 -8.22 9.91 22.38
N ASP A 66 -8.93 9.89 21.24
CA ASP A 66 -10.03 8.97 20.98
C ASP A 66 -10.13 8.56 19.52
N ILE A 67 -10.77 7.40 19.27
CA ILE A 67 -11.24 6.99 17.95
C ILE A 67 -12.72 7.38 17.84
N ILE A 68 -13.00 8.49 17.16
CA ILE A 68 -14.35 9.05 17.03
C ILE A 68 -15.20 8.39 15.94
N PHE A 69 -14.56 7.66 15.01
CA PHE A 69 -15.23 6.96 13.93
C PHE A 69 -14.39 5.76 13.48
N GLN A 70 -15.02 4.60 13.35
CA GLN A 70 -14.37 3.39 12.84
C GLN A 70 -15.35 2.59 11.99
N ARG A 71 -14.89 2.13 10.83
CA ARG A 71 -15.59 1.18 9.95
C ARG A 71 -14.57 0.21 9.37
N ASP A 72 -14.93 -1.06 9.31
CA ASP A 72 -14.10 -2.11 8.72
C ASP A 72 -14.40 -2.30 7.22
N LEU A 73 -13.59 -3.12 6.56
CA LEU A 73 -13.76 -3.43 5.14
C LEU A 73 -15.12 -4.09 4.86
N ARG A 74 -15.60 -4.94 5.78
CA ARG A 74 -16.89 -5.62 5.65
C ARG A 74 -18.04 -4.61 5.61
N TRP A 75 -18.01 -3.63 6.52
CA TRP A 75 -18.98 -2.55 6.51
C TRP A 75 -18.94 -1.77 5.19
N GLY A 76 -17.73 -1.47 4.68
CA GLY A 76 -17.55 -0.77 3.40
C GLY A 76 -18.16 -1.51 2.22
N ILE A 77 -17.95 -2.85 2.16
CA ILE A 77 -18.52 -3.72 1.13
C ILE A 77 -20.05 -3.78 1.26
N GLN A 78 -20.57 -4.06 2.46
CA GLN A 78 -22.00 -4.19 2.71
C GLN A 78 -22.81 -2.92 2.43
N ASN A 79 -22.18 -1.76 2.57
CA ASN A 79 -22.81 -0.45 2.33
C ASN A 79 -22.47 0.14 0.95
N GLY A 80 -21.83 -0.61 0.06
CA GLY A 80 -21.56 -0.20 -1.32
C GLY A 80 -20.49 0.88 -1.48
N TYR A 81 -19.62 1.06 -0.49
CA TYR A 81 -18.45 1.95 -0.58
C TYR A 81 -17.22 1.25 -1.15
N LEU A 82 -17.20 -0.08 -1.13
CA LEU A 82 -16.15 -0.92 -1.65
C LEU A 82 -16.75 -2.05 -2.47
N CYS A 83 -15.98 -2.57 -3.44
CA CYS A 83 -16.34 -3.78 -4.18
C CYS A 83 -16.30 -5.00 -3.28
N ASP A 84 -17.01 -6.06 -3.68
CA ASP A 84 -16.88 -7.37 -3.05
C ASP A 84 -15.48 -7.95 -3.29
N ILE A 85 -15.08 -8.92 -2.49
CA ILE A 85 -13.74 -9.51 -2.51
C ILE A 85 -13.79 -11.03 -2.68
N HIS A 86 -13.09 -11.53 -3.69
CA HIS A 86 -12.85 -12.95 -3.90
C HIS A 86 -11.37 -13.25 -3.64
N CYS A 87 -11.05 -13.81 -2.48
CA CYS A 87 -9.69 -14.15 -2.11
C CYS A 87 -9.36 -15.60 -2.49
N ARG A 88 -8.22 -15.80 -3.14
CA ARG A 88 -7.64 -17.13 -3.42
C ARG A 88 -6.22 -17.19 -2.92
N ARG A 89 -5.88 -18.28 -2.23
CA ARG A 89 -4.51 -18.57 -1.82
C ARG A 89 -3.89 -19.56 -2.79
N VAL A 90 -2.76 -19.18 -3.38
CA VAL A 90 -1.97 -20.03 -4.29
C VAL A 90 -0.70 -20.47 -3.58
N ASN A 91 -0.43 -21.76 -3.58
CA ASN A 91 0.83 -22.28 -3.07
C ASN A 91 1.85 -22.29 -4.22
N ILE A 92 2.90 -21.50 -4.10
CA ILE A 92 3.95 -21.33 -5.11
C ILE A 92 5.30 -21.91 -4.68
N GLY A 93 5.34 -22.65 -3.57
CA GLY A 93 6.51 -23.46 -3.18
C GLY A 93 7.72 -22.66 -2.70
N PHE A 94 7.55 -21.68 -1.81
CA PHE A 94 8.64 -20.96 -1.15
C PHE A 94 8.67 -21.27 0.36
N ASP A 95 9.84 -21.09 0.99
CA ASP A 95 10.04 -21.29 2.42
C ASP A 95 10.51 -19.99 3.10
N LEU A 96 9.79 -19.56 4.13
CA LEU A 96 10.11 -18.37 4.92
C LEU A 96 10.72 -18.71 6.28
N SER A 97 11.01 -19.98 6.58
CA SER A 97 11.47 -20.40 7.90
C SER A 97 12.82 -19.78 8.31
N ALA A 98 13.66 -19.44 7.33
CA ALA A 98 14.96 -18.81 7.53
C ALA A 98 14.92 -17.27 7.44
N VAL A 99 13.78 -16.68 7.08
CA VAL A 99 13.65 -15.22 6.91
C VAL A 99 13.42 -14.53 8.24
N HIS A 100 14.34 -13.68 8.65
CA HIS A 100 14.22 -12.93 9.89
C HIS A 100 13.20 -11.78 9.80
N THR A 101 12.64 -11.44 10.96
CA THR A 101 11.74 -10.27 11.09
C THR A 101 12.53 -9.04 11.52
N ARG A 102 12.34 -7.91 10.82
CA ARG A 102 12.89 -6.60 11.18
C ARG A 102 11.79 -5.54 11.11
N HIS A 103 11.68 -4.73 12.14
CA HIS A 103 10.68 -3.64 12.23
C HIS A 103 9.22 -4.10 12.00
N GLY A 104 8.90 -5.33 12.38
CA GLY A 104 7.54 -5.89 12.27
C GLY A 104 7.18 -6.47 10.91
N ASP A 105 8.16 -6.61 9.99
CA ASP A 105 7.99 -7.31 8.71
C ASP A 105 9.25 -8.15 8.38
N TYR A 106 9.19 -8.96 7.33
CA TYR A 106 10.33 -9.74 6.84
C TYR A 106 11.49 -8.85 6.40
N ALA A 107 12.72 -9.29 6.66
CA ALA A 107 13.94 -8.64 6.19
C ALA A 107 13.99 -8.66 4.64
N PRO A 108 14.04 -7.50 3.94
CA PRO A 108 13.80 -7.45 2.51
C PRO A 108 14.77 -8.29 1.65
N GLY A 109 16.07 -8.33 2.01
CA GLY A 109 17.06 -9.11 1.26
C GLY A 109 16.83 -10.60 1.40
N GLU A 110 16.61 -11.07 2.63
CA GLU A 110 16.34 -12.48 2.92
C GLU A 110 15.01 -12.95 2.30
N LEU A 111 14.01 -12.05 2.28
CA LEU A 111 12.73 -12.33 1.63
C LEU A 111 12.88 -12.44 0.11
N ASP A 112 13.71 -11.60 -0.52
CA ASP A 112 14.00 -11.68 -1.95
C ASP A 112 14.65 -13.01 -2.32
N GLU A 113 15.66 -13.44 -1.56
CA GLU A 113 16.31 -14.74 -1.72
C GLU A 113 15.32 -15.90 -1.56
N ALA A 114 14.45 -15.86 -0.54
CA ALA A 114 13.44 -16.90 -0.30
C ALA A 114 12.37 -16.97 -1.41
N MET A 115 12.15 -15.88 -2.14
CA MET A 115 11.20 -15.79 -3.24
C MET A 115 11.84 -16.01 -4.62
N GLU A 116 13.12 -16.29 -4.68
CA GLU A 116 13.82 -16.59 -5.94
C GLU A 116 13.19 -17.80 -6.66
N GLY A 117 13.10 -17.74 -7.98
CA GLY A 117 12.50 -18.79 -8.81
C GLY A 117 10.96 -18.85 -8.79
N THR A 118 10.26 -18.02 -8.02
CA THR A 118 8.79 -18.05 -7.95
C THR A 118 8.08 -17.33 -9.09
N ALA A 119 8.79 -16.60 -9.94
CA ALA A 119 8.21 -15.75 -10.98
C ALA A 119 7.34 -16.53 -11.99
N ASP A 120 7.71 -17.77 -12.33
CA ASP A 120 6.93 -18.62 -13.24
C ASP A 120 5.58 -19.00 -12.63
N ALA A 121 5.56 -19.40 -11.36
CA ALA A 121 4.35 -19.75 -10.64
C ALA A 121 3.42 -18.53 -10.45
N ILE A 122 3.98 -17.36 -10.17
CA ILE A 122 3.21 -16.10 -10.06
C ILE A 122 2.59 -15.74 -11.42
N ALA A 123 3.35 -15.82 -12.51
CA ALA A 123 2.85 -15.55 -13.85
C ALA A 123 1.80 -16.58 -14.30
N GLN A 124 1.92 -17.84 -13.87
CA GLN A 124 0.89 -18.85 -14.09
C GLN A 124 -0.38 -18.53 -13.33
N ALA A 125 -0.30 -18.17 -12.06
CA ALA A 125 -1.44 -17.73 -11.25
C ALA A 125 -2.15 -16.52 -11.89
N TYR A 126 -1.41 -15.56 -12.43
CA TYR A 126 -1.97 -14.46 -13.21
C TYR A 126 -2.77 -14.97 -14.41
N ARG A 127 -2.20 -15.83 -15.26
CA ARG A 127 -2.89 -16.34 -16.46
C ARG A 127 -4.15 -17.14 -16.16
N GLU A 128 -4.16 -17.87 -15.04
CA GLU A 128 -5.27 -18.76 -14.67
C GLU A 128 -6.39 -18.06 -13.89
N MET A 129 -6.06 -17.01 -13.13
CA MET A 129 -6.97 -16.47 -12.12
C MET A 129 -7.23 -14.98 -12.23
N ALA A 130 -6.36 -14.22 -12.91
CA ALA A 130 -6.55 -12.79 -13.00
C ALA A 130 -7.73 -12.43 -13.90
N VAL A 131 -8.50 -11.45 -13.46
CA VAL A 131 -9.62 -10.86 -14.20
C VAL A 131 -9.31 -9.38 -14.36
N GLY A 132 -9.35 -8.88 -15.60
CA GLY A 132 -9.22 -7.47 -15.90
C GLY A 132 -7.87 -6.85 -15.51
N ALA A 133 -7.91 -5.57 -15.17
CA ALA A 133 -6.72 -4.78 -14.85
C ALA A 133 -6.04 -5.28 -13.55
N THR A 134 -4.80 -5.73 -13.67
CA THR A 134 -4.11 -6.45 -12.58
C THR A 134 -2.94 -5.65 -12.02
N LEU A 135 -2.85 -5.61 -10.70
CA LEU A 135 -1.72 -5.03 -9.96
C LEU A 135 -1.00 -6.14 -9.17
N ILE A 136 0.29 -6.34 -9.42
CA ILE A 136 1.12 -7.32 -8.72
C ILE A 136 2.11 -6.59 -7.82
N PHE A 137 2.15 -6.96 -6.54
CA PHE A 137 3.13 -6.47 -5.58
C PHE A 137 4.27 -7.47 -5.44
N ALA A 138 5.45 -7.09 -5.91
CA ALA A 138 6.68 -7.91 -5.85
C ALA A 138 7.54 -7.53 -4.65
N VAL A 139 8.41 -8.45 -4.23
CA VAL A 139 9.37 -8.27 -3.12
C VAL A 139 10.47 -7.29 -3.51
N SER A 140 11.03 -7.45 -4.71
CA SER A 140 12.15 -6.68 -5.24
C SER A 140 11.90 -6.18 -6.66
N VAL A 141 12.76 -5.27 -7.12
CA VAL A 141 12.77 -4.84 -8.52
C VAL A 141 13.12 -6.00 -9.44
N HIS A 142 14.07 -6.84 -9.04
CA HIS A 142 14.47 -8.02 -9.80
C HIS A 142 13.30 -8.98 -10.00
N GLN A 143 12.60 -9.36 -8.93
CA GLN A 143 11.42 -10.22 -9.03
C GLN A 143 10.32 -9.57 -9.89
N ALA A 144 10.10 -8.24 -9.77
CA ALA A 144 9.11 -7.54 -10.59
C ALA A 144 9.42 -7.65 -12.09
N GLU A 145 10.69 -7.50 -12.47
CA GLU A 145 11.16 -7.67 -13.85
C GLU A 145 11.01 -9.11 -14.34
N GLU A 146 11.33 -10.07 -13.48
CA GLU A 146 11.18 -11.50 -13.78
C GLU A 146 9.71 -11.88 -14.06
N ILE A 147 8.80 -11.39 -13.22
CA ILE A 147 7.35 -11.61 -13.40
C ILE A 147 6.87 -10.92 -14.68
N ALA A 148 7.22 -9.65 -14.89
CA ALA A 148 6.75 -8.88 -16.04
C ALA A 148 7.20 -9.48 -17.38
N ARG A 149 8.44 -9.99 -17.48
CA ARG A 149 8.92 -10.71 -18.67
C ARG A 149 8.09 -11.93 -19.09
N ARG A 150 7.33 -12.51 -18.12
CA ARG A 150 6.48 -13.69 -18.30
C ARG A 150 5.02 -13.39 -18.58
N ILE A 151 4.63 -12.11 -18.50
CA ILE A 151 3.26 -11.62 -18.70
C ILE A 151 3.25 -10.65 -19.88
N SER A 152 2.55 -11.01 -20.95
CA SER A 152 2.46 -10.17 -22.14
C SER A 152 1.82 -8.82 -21.81
N GLY A 153 2.46 -7.73 -22.22
CA GLY A 153 1.99 -6.36 -21.99
C GLY A 153 2.14 -5.85 -20.55
N ALA A 154 2.76 -6.63 -19.65
CA ALA A 154 3.02 -6.16 -18.30
C ALA A 154 4.09 -5.06 -18.27
N VAL A 155 3.91 -4.09 -17.37
CA VAL A 155 4.84 -2.97 -17.17
C VAL A 155 5.34 -2.98 -15.73
N VAL A 156 6.65 -2.81 -15.53
CA VAL A 156 7.25 -2.67 -14.20
C VAL A 156 7.23 -1.22 -13.75
N VAL A 157 6.79 -0.99 -12.51
CA VAL A 157 6.83 0.33 -11.86
C VAL A 157 7.60 0.24 -10.55
N THR A 158 8.68 1.02 -10.46
CA THR A 158 9.56 1.08 -9.30
C THR A 158 9.74 2.52 -8.80
N ALA A 159 10.50 2.69 -7.73
CA ALA A 159 10.86 4.01 -7.22
C ALA A 159 11.56 4.89 -8.26
N ASN A 160 12.29 4.28 -9.19
CA ASN A 160 13.06 4.97 -10.24
C ASN A 160 12.27 5.23 -11.53
N THR A 161 11.04 4.74 -11.66
CA THR A 161 10.19 4.97 -12.83
C THR A 161 9.81 6.45 -12.92
N LYS A 162 10.24 7.12 -14.01
CA LYS A 162 10.05 8.58 -14.20
C LYS A 162 8.62 8.92 -14.65
N ASP A 163 8.04 8.11 -15.51
CA ASP A 163 6.76 8.38 -16.22
C ASP A 163 5.58 7.63 -15.64
N ARG A 164 5.47 7.59 -14.30
CA ARG A 164 4.40 6.86 -13.61
C ARG A 164 3.00 7.33 -13.99
N ALA A 165 2.84 8.65 -14.21
CA ALA A 165 1.55 9.22 -14.56
C ALA A 165 1.03 8.68 -15.89
N SER A 166 1.89 8.63 -16.91
CA SER A 166 1.54 8.07 -18.24
C SER A 166 1.24 6.58 -18.17
N ILE A 167 2.01 5.81 -17.37
CA ILE A 167 1.76 4.38 -17.16
C ILE A 167 0.40 4.16 -16.49
N ILE A 168 0.07 4.94 -15.44
CA ILE A 168 -1.23 4.86 -14.76
C ILE A 168 -2.36 5.23 -15.72
N GLN A 169 -2.17 6.25 -16.57
CA GLN A 169 -3.15 6.65 -17.57
C GLN A 169 -3.39 5.53 -18.59
N ALA A 170 -2.34 4.94 -19.16
CA ALA A 170 -2.43 3.82 -20.10
C ALA A 170 -3.07 2.57 -19.45
N PHE A 171 -2.73 2.27 -18.19
CA PHE A 171 -3.35 1.20 -17.42
C PHE A 171 -4.85 1.47 -17.20
N THR A 172 -5.22 2.70 -16.85
CA THR A 172 -6.62 3.10 -16.68
C THR A 172 -7.38 3.09 -18.01
N ALA A 173 -6.73 3.40 -19.13
CA ALA A 173 -7.31 3.29 -20.48
C ALA A 173 -7.47 1.83 -20.95
N GLY A 174 -6.78 0.86 -20.32
CA GLY A 174 -6.80 -0.56 -20.70
C GLY A 174 -5.75 -0.96 -21.73
N GLU A 175 -4.81 -0.08 -22.00
CA GLU A 175 -3.69 -0.33 -22.91
C GLU A 175 -2.63 -1.24 -22.24
N ILE A 176 -2.50 -1.13 -20.91
CA ILE A 176 -1.62 -1.97 -20.07
C ILE A 176 -2.51 -2.90 -19.25
N PRO A 177 -2.42 -4.23 -19.43
CA PRO A 177 -3.24 -5.19 -18.70
C PRO A 177 -2.76 -5.45 -17.26
N CYS A 178 -1.46 -5.30 -17.03
CA CYS A 178 -0.84 -5.65 -15.76
C CYS A 178 0.30 -4.68 -15.40
N ILE A 179 0.28 -4.19 -14.17
CA ILE A 179 1.41 -3.49 -13.57
C ILE A 179 2.02 -4.38 -12.49
N VAL A 180 3.33 -4.63 -12.60
CA VAL A 180 4.12 -5.26 -11.54
C VAL A 180 4.92 -4.19 -10.83
N ASN A 181 4.70 -4.02 -9.52
CA ASN A 181 5.35 -2.97 -8.75
C ASN A 181 6.14 -3.50 -7.56
N CYS A 182 7.16 -2.73 -7.18
CA CYS A 182 7.92 -2.94 -5.96
C CYS A 182 7.75 -1.72 -5.05
N MET A 183 6.92 -1.84 -4.00
CA MET A 183 6.69 -0.85 -2.94
C MET A 183 6.29 0.57 -3.39
N VAL A 184 5.70 0.72 -4.59
CA VAL A 184 5.37 2.05 -5.14
C VAL A 184 3.91 2.41 -4.96
N PHE A 185 3.01 1.44 -5.10
CA PHE A 185 1.56 1.65 -5.06
C PHE A 185 0.92 1.23 -3.74
N THR A 186 1.69 1.15 -2.69
CA THR A 186 1.18 0.85 -1.34
C THR A 186 0.39 2.03 -0.77
N GLU A 187 0.87 3.26 -1.00
CA GLU A 187 0.25 4.49 -0.48
C GLU A 187 0.10 5.56 -1.58
N GLY A 188 -0.84 6.49 -1.38
CA GLY A 188 -0.92 7.76 -2.12
C GLY A 188 -1.32 7.70 -3.59
N THR A 189 -1.60 6.51 -4.16
CA THR A 189 -1.96 6.40 -5.58
C THR A 189 -3.41 5.95 -5.73
N ASP A 190 -4.17 6.65 -6.57
CA ASP A 190 -5.55 6.29 -6.90
C ASP A 190 -5.62 5.59 -8.27
N ILE A 191 -5.90 4.28 -8.27
CA ILE A 191 -6.08 3.46 -9.48
C ILE A 191 -7.37 2.64 -9.33
N PRO A 192 -8.56 3.23 -9.53
CA PRO A 192 -9.84 2.55 -9.26
C PRO A 192 -10.11 1.34 -10.16
N ARG A 193 -9.50 1.31 -11.36
CA ARG A 193 -9.69 0.24 -12.34
C ARG A 193 -9.12 -1.12 -11.91
N VAL A 194 -8.26 -1.19 -10.89
CA VAL A 194 -7.65 -2.46 -10.46
C VAL A 194 -8.75 -3.47 -10.10
N GLU A 195 -8.85 -4.56 -10.84
CA GLU A 195 -9.81 -5.66 -10.64
C GLU A 195 -9.16 -6.86 -9.94
N THR A 196 -7.88 -7.12 -10.23
CA THR A 196 -7.11 -8.17 -9.57
C THR A 196 -5.89 -7.60 -8.85
N VAL A 197 -5.70 -8.01 -7.60
CA VAL A 197 -4.48 -7.76 -6.85
C VAL A 197 -3.78 -9.09 -6.56
N ILE A 198 -2.53 -9.22 -6.99
CA ILE A 198 -1.67 -10.36 -6.64
C ILE A 198 -0.63 -9.88 -5.63
N VAL A 199 -0.73 -10.39 -4.41
CA VAL A 199 0.25 -10.14 -3.37
C VAL A 199 1.35 -11.19 -3.48
N ALA A 200 2.33 -10.93 -4.36
CA ALA A 200 3.51 -11.77 -4.55
C ALA A 200 4.64 -11.43 -3.55
N ARG A 201 4.35 -10.54 -2.61
CA ARG A 201 5.20 -10.17 -1.49
C ARG A 201 4.60 -10.66 -0.18
N PRO A 202 5.10 -11.73 0.44
CA PRO A 202 4.75 -12.08 1.81
C PRO A 202 5.03 -10.92 2.77
N THR A 203 4.16 -10.73 3.76
CA THR A 203 4.33 -9.69 4.77
C THR A 203 3.72 -10.14 6.10
N GLN A 204 4.33 -9.73 7.21
CA GLN A 204 3.77 -9.83 8.56
C GLN A 204 3.03 -8.55 8.98
N SER A 205 3.16 -7.48 8.19
CA SER A 205 2.50 -6.20 8.44
C SER A 205 1.06 -6.22 7.95
N GLU A 206 0.11 -6.28 8.88
CA GLU A 206 -1.33 -6.15 8.57
C GLU A 206 -1.63 -4.84 7.82
N THR A 207 -0.97 -3.76 8.21
CA THR A 207 -1.09 -2.45 7.55
C THR A 207 -0.70 -2.53 6.09
N LEU A 208 0.48 -3.09 5.79
CA LEU A 208 0.95 -3.21 4.41
C LEU A 208 0.05 -4.14 3.59
N TYR A 209 -0.38 -5.25 4.18
CA TYR A 209 -1.32 -6.17 3.53
C TYR A 209 -2.64 -5.47 3.18
N ALA A 210 -3.25 -4.78 4.15
CA ALA A 210 -4.50 -4.05 3.95
C ALA A 210 -4.36 -2.94 2.88
N GLN A 211 -3.23 -2.23 2.83
CA GLN A 211 -2.94 -1.23 1.80
C GLN A 211 -2.84 -1.85 0.40
N MET A 212 -2.15 -2.99 0.26
CA MET A 212 -2.04 -3.70 -1.01
C MET A 212 -3.40 -4.21 -1.51
N VAL A 213 -4.14 -4.93 -0.66
CA VAL A 213 -5.47 -5.47 -1.00
C VAL A 213 -6.47 -4.36 -1.26
N GLY A 214 -6.43 -3.29 -0.49
CA GLY A 214 -7.30 -2.12 -0.62
C GLY A 214 -7.26 -1.45 -2.01
N ARG A 215 -6.18 -1.66 -2.77
CA ARG A 215 -6.11 -1.18 -4.17
C ARG A 215 -7.14 -1.83 -5.08
N GLY A 216 -7.47 -3.10 -4.83
CA GLY A 216 -8.48 -3.84 -5.58
C GLY A 216 -9.92 -3.59 -5.14
N LEU A 217 -10.17 -2.90 -4.04
CA LEU A 217 -11.52 -2.75 -3.48
C LEU A 217 -12.26 -1.49 -3.93
N ARG A 218 -11.61 -0.59 -4.66
CA ARG A 218 -12.22 0.66 -5.10
C ARG A 218 -13.30 0.42 -6.14
N LEU A 219 -14.39 1.19 -6.04
CA LEU A 219 -15.45 1.16 -7.03
C LEU A 219 -14.97 1.72 -8.38
N TYR A 220 -15.37 1.07 -9.46
CA TYR A 220 -15.12 1.53 -10.81
C TYR A 220 -16.27 1.07 -11.72
N PRO A 221 -16.71 1.87 -12.73
CA PRO A 221 -17.78 1.48 -13.64
C PRO A 221 -17.49 0.13 -14.33
N GLY A 222 -18.43 -0.80 -14.26
CA GLY A 222 -18.28 -2.14 -14.84
C GLY A 222 -17.53 -3.15 -13.97
N LYS A 223 -17.01 -2.74 -12.81
CA LYS A 223 -16.37 -3.62 -11.85
C LYS A 223 -17.40 -4.10 -10.83
N GLU A 224 -17.62 -5.40 -10.78
CA GLU A 224 -18.56 -6.03 -9.83
C GLU A 224 -17.88 -6.47 -8.54
N ARG A 225 -16.58 -6.80 -8.59
CA ARG A 225 -15.76 -7.35 -7.50
C ARG A 225 -14.27 -7.18 -7.77
#